data_e4b7f1af83359f8738f13cc2164752a0
#
_entry.id   e4b7f1af83359f8738f13cc2164752a0
#
_cell.length_a   1.000
_cell.length_b   1.000
_cell.length_c   1.000
_cell.angle_alpha   90.00
_cell.angle_beta   90.00
_cell.angle_gamma   90.00
#
_symmetry.space_group_name_H-M   'P 1'
#
loop_
_entity.id
_entity.type
_entity.pdbx_description
1 polymer ?
#
loop_
_entity_poly.entity_id
_entity_poly.type
_entity_poly.pdbx_seq_one_letter_code
_entity_poly.pdbx_strand_id
1 'polypeptide(L)'
;DGGVLSKDDVRGIVDYAKSFGLEVIPEIQSLGHVQYLTMTYPDIAERAERTADNADIVKEDARPDEFYPHCYCPSNEKSYEIIADVIDEIIDVVRPSQYVHMGHDEVYTIGVCPRCKGKDAADLFAMHVTRMHDYLAKKGLRMMMWSDMLQPITAYKTPPAIDRIPKDIVMLDFIWYFHMDKDLEDGLLSKGFQVMMGNMYSSHYPRFETRRVKKGIVGGEVSTWVKNNMYTLAREGKIYDLLYSANMLWSGMYRSDMRRAYDAAVTKMLPRIRSRLNIVPAPSQAEKRSFTRIPLQGVSAPVASGKRKFLGIPFTVGKAAAVEGKAVSERRFPSDAQIKIGKTLDSIVFVHTALANAERIPWNDLAVIASYEVIYADGSKVRVPVEYGGNIAAMHRRYAEPLTHSIYRHEGYIATFLADPFIAEKDENGTDITAYGYEWLNPFPKKMIRSVNMRAEGDTDAAVMLLAMTGVKRT
;
A
#
# COMPACT_ATOMS: atom_id res chain seq x y z
N ASP A 1 14.95 9.94 13.49
CA ASP A 1 13.88 9.72 12.54
C ASP A 1 14.34 8.76 11.45
N GLY A 2 13.96 7.51 11.52
CA GLY A 2 14.44 6.41 10.68
C GLY A 2 13.98 6.41 9.22
N GLY A 3 13.76 7.55 8.59
CA GLY A 3 13.25 7.64 7.22
C GLY A 3 14.23 8.22 6.19
N VAL A 4 15.41 8.64 6.60
CA VAL A 4 16.41 9.22 5.68
C VAL A 4 17.35 8.12 5.20
N LEU A 5 17.38 7.89 3.89
CA LEU A 5 18.35 7.00 3.26
C LEU A 5 19.67 7.75 3.00
N SER A 6 20.80 7.12 3.29
CA SER A 6 22.09 7.62 2.84
C SER A 6 22.27 7.43 1.32
N LYS A 7 23.19 8.18 0.72
CA LYS A 7 23.54 7.97 -0.70
C LYS A 7 23.98 6.52 -0.99
N ASP A 8 24.67 5.90 -0.05
CA ASP A 8 25.11 4.50 -0.19
C ASP A 8 23.96 3.51 -0.10
N ASP A 9 22.95 3.77 0.77
CA ASP A 9 21.72 2.98 0.79
C ASP A 9 21.00 3.04 -0.55
N VAL A 10 20.85 4.26 -1.12
CA VAL A 10 20.21 4.44 -2.43
C VAL A 10 21.01 3.73 -3.54
N ARG A 11 22.34 3.86 -3.56
CA ARG A 11 23.19 3.12 -4.52
C ARG A 11 23.00 1.61 -4.38
N GLY A 12 22.96 1.09 -3.14
CA GLY A 12 22.69 -0.32 -2.87
C GLY A 12 21.35 -0.79 -3.42
N ILE A 13 20.30 0.01 -3.26
CA ILE A 13 18.96 -0.27 -3.82
C ILE A 13 19.01 -0.28 -5.35
N VAL A 14 19.66 0.70 -5.96
CA VAL A 14 19.82 0.80 -7.43
C VAL A 14 20.56 -0.40 -7.99
N ASP A 15 21.69 -0.78 -7.38
CA ASP A 15 22.50 -1.91 -7.82
C ASP A 15 21.72 -3.23 -7.65
N TYR A 16 20.96 -3.36 -6.56
CA TYR A 16 20.09 -4.51 -6.34
C TYR A 16 19.00 -4.60 -7.42
N ALA A 17 18.31 -3.51 -7.74
CA ALA A 17 17.31 -3.48 -8.81
C ALA A 17 17.93 -3.86 -10.17
N LYS A 18 19.09 -3.31 -10.51
CA LYS A 18 19.83 -3.64 -11.74
C LYS A 18 20.21 -5.10 -11.84
N SER A 19 20.51 -5.77 -10.72
CA SER A 19 20.80 -7.20 -10.69
C SER A 19 19.63 -8.08 -11.15
N PHE A 20 18.41 -7.55 -11.12
CA PHE A 20 17.18 -8.17 -11.65
C PHE A 20 16.81 -7.67 -13.05
N GLY A 21 17.65 -6.88 -13.70
CA GLY A 21 17.35 -6.30 -15.01
C GLY A 21 16.35 -5.14 -14.96
N LEU A 22 16.17 -4.52 -13.78
CA LEU A 22 15.29 -3.36 -13.59
C LEU A 22 16.10 -2.08 -13.73
N GLU A 23 15.54 -1.09 -14.41
CA GLU A 23 16.03 0.28 -14.38
C GLU A 23 15.35 1.03 -13.24
N VAL A 24 16.12 1.82 -12.50
CA VAL A 24 15.59 2.74 -11.50
C VAL A 24 15.47 4.12 -12.13
N ILE A 25 14.25 4.59 -12.28
CA ILE A 25 13.93 5.93 -12.78
C ILE A 25 13.65 6.82 -11.57
N PRO A 26 14.50 7.80 -11.26
CA PRO A 26 14.22 8.72 -10.16
C PRO A 26 13.06 9.63 -10.52
N GLU A 27 12.18 9.89 -9.55
CA GLU A 27 11.18 10.94 -9.63
C GLU A 27 11.61 12.11 -8.77
N ILE A 28 11.66 13.29 -9.38
CA ILE A 28 12.03 14.55 -8.75
C ILE A 28 10.87 15.50 -8.94
N GLN A 29 10.11 15.74 -7.89
CA GLN A 29 8.99 16.67 -7.95
C GLN A 29 9.50 18.08 -8.26
N SER A 30 8.96 18.67 -9.31
CA SER A 30 9.32 20.02 -9.76
C SER A 30 8.09 20.82 -10.12
N LEU A 31 8.13 22.12 -9.89
CA LEU A 31 7.06 23.10 -10.02
C LEU A 31 5.94 22.93 -8.97
N GLY A 32 5.23 21.80 -8.96
CA GLY A 32 4.28 21.38 -7.94
C GLY A 32 4.88 20.43 -6.91
N HIS A 33 4.19 20.22 -5.79
CA HIS A 33 4.60 19.31 -4.69
C HIS A 33 6.01 19.59 -4.13
N VAL A 34 6.44 20.84 -4.17
CA VAL A 34 7.82 21.24 -3.83
C VAL A 34 7.96 21.84 -2.43
N GLN A 35 7.17 21.38 -1.49
CA GLN A 35 7.26 21.77 -0.09
C GLN A 35 8.69 21.61 0.45
N TYR A 36 9.39 20.56 0.07
CA TYR A 36 10.77 20.29 0.47
C TYR A 36 11.76 21.41 0.05
N LEU A 37 11.43 22.19 -0.99
CA LEU A 37 12.20 23.36 -1.41
C LEU A 37 11.66 24.65 -0.78
N THR A 38 10.35 24.88 -0.88
CA THR A 38 9.75 26.17 -0.49
C THR A 38 9.74 26.43 1.01
N MET A 39 9.83 25.37 1.83
CA MET A 39 10.05 25.54 3.27
C MET A 39 11.49 25.93 3.62
N THR A 40 12.46 25.47 2.84
CA THR A 40 13.87 25.83 3.02
C THR A 40 14.20 27.17 2.37
N TYR A 41 13.58 27.44 1.20
CA TYR A 41 13.79 28.64 0.39
C TYR A 41 12.45 29.34 0.12
N PRO A 42 11.84 30.00 1.10
CA PRO A 42 10.49 30.58 0.95
C PRO A 42 10.41 31.69 -0.09
N ASP A 43 11.51 32.31 -0.46
CA ASP A 43 11.62 33.36 -1.47
C ASP A 43 11.44 32.87 -2.91
N ILE A 44 11.49 31.57 -3.15
CA ILE A 44 11.16 30.98 -4.46
C ILE A 44 9.70 30.59 -4.60
N ALA A 45 8.91 30.60 -3.53
CA ALA A 45 7.54 30.12 -3.55
C ALA A 45 6.65 30.95 -4.50
N GLU A 46 5.77 30.26 -5.22
CA GLU A 46 4.71 30.86 -6.04
C GLU A 46 3.55 31.24 -5.11
N ARG A 47 3.59 32.43 -4.52
CA ARG A 47 2.61 32.90 -3.55
C ARG A 47 2.04 34.24 -3.99
N ALA A 48 0.71 34.37 -3.90
CA ALA A 48 0.04 35.65 -4.07
C ALA A 48 0.48 36.61 -2.95
N GLU A 49 0.64 37.89 -3.31
CA GLU A 49 0.84 38.94 -2.32
C GLU A 49 -0.40 39.04 -1.43
N ARG A 50 -0.20 39.01 -0.13
CA ARG A 50 -1.30 39.13 0.83
C ARG A 50 -1.77 40.57 0.89
N THR A 51 -3.03 40.77 0.58
CA THR A 51 -3.73 42.06 0.66
C THR A 51 -4.90 41.96 1.63
N ALA A 52 -5.49 43.09 2.01
CA ALA A 52 -6.68 43.13 2.86
C ALA A 52 -7.84 42.36 2.24
N ASP A 53 -7.95 42.36 0.90
CA ASP A 53 -9.05 41.73 0.17
C ASP A 53 -8.91 40.21 0.02
N ASN A 54 -7.74 39.65 0.26
CA ASN A 54 -7.46 38.22 0.11
C ASN A 54 -6.87 37.57 1.37
N ALA A 55 -6.86 38.27 2.49
CA ALA A 55 -6.25 37.81 3.74
C ALA A 55 -6.77 36.47 4.24
N ASP A 56 -8.04 36.14 3.95
CA ASP A 56 -8.68 34.89 4.33
C ASP A 56 -8.30 33.71 3.42
N ILE A 57 -7.83 34.01 2.19
CA ILE A 57 -7.49 33.01 1.18
C ILE A 57 -5.99 32.75 1.18
N VAL A 58 -5.18 33.81 1.32
CA VAL A 58 -3.72 33.73 1.34
C VAL A 58 -3.25 33.56 2.78
N LYS A 59 -2.99 32.34 3.18
CA LYS A 59 -2.41 32.02 4.49
C LYS A 59 -0.93 32.44 4.54
N GLU A 60 -0.52 33.05 5.65
CA GLU A 60 0.86 33.51 5.84
C GLU A 60 1.85 32.33 5.89
N ASP A 61 1.44 31.23 6.54
CA ASP A 61 2.22 30.03 6.69
C ASP A 61 1.41 28.84 6.18
N ALA A 62 1.87 28.23 5.08
CA ALA A 62 1.43 26.89 4.75
C ALA A 62 1.86 25.96 5.89
N ARG A 63 0.93 25.18 6.41
CA ARG A 63 1.26 24.20 7.44
C ARG A 63 2.29 23.22 6.89
N PRO A 64 3.20 22.69 7.72
CA PRO A 64 4.20 21.72 7.28
C PRO A 64 3.61 20.45 6.64
N ASP A 65 2.32 20.16 6.88
CA ASP A 65 1.57 19.03 6.37
C ASP A 65 0.70 19.36 5.12
N GLU A 66 0.67 20.61 4.66
CA GLU A 66 -0.03 21.02 3.45
C GLU A 66 0.86 20.85 2.21
N PHE A 67 0.81 19.69 1.57
CA PHE A 67 1.60 19.36 0.38
C PHE A 67 1.16 20.14 -0.87
N TYR A 68 -0.12 20.22 -1.11
CA TYR A 68 -0.70 20.64 -2.38
C TYR A 68 -0.47 22.10 -2.80
N PRO A 69 -0.47 23.09 -1.90
CA PRO A 69 -0.29 24.47 -2.32
C PRO A 69 1.17 24.87 -2.59
N HIS A 70 2.13 23.97 -2.38
CA HIS A 70 3.54 24.30 -2.51
C HIS A 70 4.04 24.16 -3.94
N CYS A 71 4.06 25.31 -4.65
CA CYS A 71 4.68 25.47 -5.95
C CYS A 71 5.83 26.48 -5.83
N TYR A 72 6.88 26.34 -6.64
CA TYR A 72 7.85 27.42 -6.79
C TYR A 72 7.54 28.29 -8.02
N CYS A 73 8.07 29.52 -8.01
CA CYS A 73 7.84 30.47 -9.07
C CYS A 73 8.63 30.11 -10.33
N PRO A 74 7.96 29.80 -11.47
CA PRO A 74 8.64 29.47 -12.72
C PRO A 74 9.32 30.69 -13.38
N SER A 75 9.08 31.91 -12.87
CA SER A 75 9.74 33.13 -13.32
C SER A 75 10.90 33.58 -12.40
N ASN A 76 11.34 32.74 -11.47
CA ASN A 76 12.44 33.02 -10.56
C ASN A 76 13.65 32.16 -10.91
N GLU A 77 14.75 32.76 -11.35
CA GLU A 77 15.98 32.05 -11.72
C GLU A 77 16.55 31.20 -10.57
N LYS A 78 16.45 31.69 -9.34
CA LYS A 78 16.89 30.94 -8.15
C LYS A 78 16.16 29.59 -7.99
N SER A 79 14.91 29.51 -8.45
CA SER A 79 14.18 28.20 -8.45
C SER A 79 14.90 27.17 -9.31
N TYR A 80 15.45 27.61 -10.44
CA TYR A 80 16.17 26.72 -11.36
C TYR A 80 17.57 26.37 -10.91
N GLU A 81 18.25 27.26 -10.23
CA GLU A 81 19.55 26.97 -9.60
C GLU A 81 19.39 25.85 -8.57
N ILE A 82 18.42 26.02 -7.68
CA ILE A 82 18.16 25.03 -6.61
C ILE A 82 17.71 23.68 -7.17
N ILE A 83 16.75 23.67 -8.11
CA ILE A 83 16.26 22.38 -8.65
C ILE A 83 17.33 21.69 -9.49
N ALA A 84 18.21 22.43 -10.16
CA ALA A 84 19.33 21.86 -10.90
C ALA A 84 20.31 21.12 -9.97
N ASP A 85 20.64 21.71 -8.82
CA ASP A 85 21.50 21.06 -7.82
C ASP A 85 20.88 19.75 -7.32
N VAL A 86 19.55 19.74 -7.06
CA VAL A 86 18.84 18.53 -6.66
C VAL A 86 18.85 17.46 -7.76
N ILE A 87 18.61 17.86 -9.01
CA ILE A 87 18.64 16.94 -10.16
C ILE A 87 20.04 16.33 -10.29
N ASP A 88 21.09 17.13 -10.20
CA ASP A 88 22.46 16.68 -10.37
C ASP A 88 22.88 15.70 -9.29
N GLU A 89 22.52 15.97 -8.04
CA GLU A 89 22.79 15.09 -6.92
C GLU A 89 22.07 13.75 -7.07
N ILE A 90 20.80 13.75 -7.46
CA ILE A 90 20.01 12.52 -7.63
C ILE A 90 20.54 11.71 -8.83
N ILE A 91 20.87 12.35 -9.94
CA ILE A 91 21.45 11.68 -11.12
C ILE A 91 22.80 11.04 -10.75
N ASP A 92 23.66 11.71 -9.98
CA ASP A 92 24.94 11.13 -9.53
C ASP A 92 24.73 9.87 -8.69
N VAL A 93 23.72 9.86 -7.83
CA VAL A 93 23.45 8.75 -6.91
C VAL A 93 22.75 7.59 -7.61
N VAL A 94 21.70 7.88 -8.39
CA VAL A 94 20.84 6.84 -9.03
C VAL A 94 21.45 6.34 -10.33
N ARG A 95 22.15 7.20 -11.08
CA ARG A 95 22.75 6.89 -12.39
C ARG A 95 21.70 6.28 -13.34
N PRO A 96 20.61 6.99 -13.62
CA PRO A 96 19.59 6.51 -14.55
C PRO A 96 20.20 6.34 -15.94
N SER A 97 19.82 5.29 -16.65
CA SER A 97 20.36 5.00 -17.98
C SER A 97 19.68 5.81 -19.08
N GLN A 98 18.42 6.15 -18.90
CA GLN A 98 17.60 6.74 -19.97
C GLN A 98 16.64 7.83 -19.49
N TYR A 99 15.98 7.67 -18.35
CA TYR A 99 14.85 8.50 -17.97
C TYR A 99 15.01 9.13 -16.59
N VAL A 100 14.47 10.36 -16.46
CA VAL A 100 14.19 11.02 -15.17
C VAL A 100 12.74 11.51 -15.19
N HIS A 101 12.00 11.23 -14.16
CA HIS A 101 10.63 11.70 -13.99
C HIS A 101 10.67 13.02 -13.20
N MET A 102 10.03 14.06 -13.74
CA MET A 102 10.10 15.40 -13.17
C MET A 102 8.82 15.84 -12.44
N GLY A 103 7.92 14.93 -12.13
CA GLY A 103 6.64 15.24 -11.48
C GLY A 103 5.72 16.04 -12.38
N HIS A 104 5.52 17.33 -12.08
CA HIS A 104 4.65 18.28 -12.78
C HIS A 104 3.15 18.05 -12.59
N ASP A 105 2.78 17.19 -11.68
CA ASP A 105 1.38 16.95 -11.32
C ASP A 105 0.87 18.00 -10.34
N GLU A 106 -0.44 18.19 -10.38
CA GLU A 106 -1.21 18.96 -9.40
C GLU A 106 -0.63 20.35 -9.08
N VAL A 107 -0.18 21.07 -10.12
CA VAL A 107 0.34 22.45 -9.99
C VAL A 107 -0.83 23.39 -9.75
N TYR A 108 -1.35 23.41 -8.53
CA TYR A 108 -2.55 24.19 -8.17
C TYR A 108 -2.29 25.69 -8.14
N THR A 109 -1.06 26.11 -7.89
CA THR A 109 -0.70 27.52 -7.72
C THR A 109 0.32 27.93 -8.78
N ILE A 110 -0.13 28.61 -9.83
CA ILE A 110 0.71 29.12 -10.90
C ILE A 110 0.19 30.48 -11.41
N GLY A 111 1.08 31.41 -11.67
CA GLY A 111 0.70 32.72 -12.21
C GLY A 111 0.18 33.72 -11.17
N VAL A 112 0.41 33.46 -9.86
CA VAL A 112 -0.19 34.26 -8.77
C VAL A 112 0.80 35.18 -8.07
N CYS A 113 2.09 34.85 -8.05
CA CYS A 113 3.09 35.69 -7.39
C CYS A 113 3.35 37.00 -8.17
N PRO A 114 3.93 38.04 -7.55
CA PRO A 114 4.20 39.31 -8.23
C PRO A 114 5.01 39.18 -9.52
N ARG A 115 5.92 38.20 -9.63
CA ARG A 115 6.73 37.94 -10.85
C ARG A 115 5.91 37.28 -11.97
N CYS A 116 4.87 36.53 -11.62
CA CYS A 116 4.04 35.76 -12.55
C CYS A 116 2.69 36.40 -12.83
N LYS A 117 2.23 37.33 -11.99
CA LYS A 117 0.93 37.98 -12.10
C LYS A 117 0.71 38.60 -13.48
N GLY A 118 -0.39 38.25 -14.13
CA GLY A 118 -0.75 38.72 -15.47
C GLY A 118 -0.14 37.91 -16.63
N LYS A 119 0.72 36.91 -16.34
CA LYS A 119 1.20 35.98 -17.35
C LYS A 119 0.23 34.81 -17.52
N ASP A 120 0.16 34.27 -18.72
CA ASP A 120 -0.67 33.08 -19.01
C ASP A 120 -0.12 31.85 -18.30
N ALA A 121 -0.97 31.10 -17.63
CA ALA A 121 -0.58 29.92 -16.86
C ALA A 121 -0.04 28.78 -17.74
N ALA A 122 -0.58 28.64 -18.96
CA ALA A 122 -0.10 27.63 -19.90
C ALA A 122 1.27 28.00 -20.48
N ASP A 123 1.54 29.30 -20.70
CA ASP A 123 2.87 29.77 -21.10
C ASP A 123 3.90 29.55 -20.00
N LEU A 124 3.57 29.86 -18.76
CA LEU A 124 4.44 29.62 -17.61
C LEU A 124 4.76 28.13 -17.43
N PHE A 125 3.75 27.29 -17.55
CA PHE A 125 3.90 25.84 -17.45
C PHE A 125 4.77 25.29 -18.60
N ALA A 126 4.46 25.68 -19.85
CA ALA A 126 5.23 25.23 -21.02
C ALA A 126 6.70 25.68 -20.95
N MET A 127 6.95 26.93 -20.55
CA MET A 127 8.30 27.45 -20.34
C MET A 127 9.08 26.61 -19.33
N HIS A 128 8.45 26.29 -18.20
CA HIS A 128 9.09 25.50 -17.17
C HIS A 128 9.39 24.07 -17.63
N VAL A 129 8.39 23.38 -18.20
CA VAL A 129 8.55 22.02 -18.72
C VAL A 129 9.67 21.96 -19.76
N THR A 130 9.68 22.91 -20.71
CA THR A 130 10.74 22.97 -21.74
C THR A 130 12.11 23.16 -21.12
N ARG A 131 12.22 24.02 -20.11
CA ARG A 131 13.50 24.27 -19.43
C ARG A 131 14.03 23.03 -18.70
N MET A 132 13.15 22.25 -18.05
CA MET A 132 13.54 20.99 -17.43
C MET A 132 13.92 19.93 -18.45
N HIS A 133 13.14 19.81 -19.53
CA HIS A 133 13.45 18.94 -20.65
C HIS A 133 14.85 19.24 -21.22
N ASP A 134 15.15 20.51 -21.55
CA ASP A 134 16.43 20.90 -22.11
C ASP A 134 17.60 20.68 -21.16
N TYR A 135 17.36 20.82 -19.85
CA TYR A 135 18.36 20.53 -18.84
C TYR A 135 18.74 19.06 -18.81
N LEU A 136 17.75 18.17 -18.85
CA LEU A 136 17.96 16.72 -18.89
C LEU A 136 18.55 16.26 -20.23
N ALA A 137 18.10 16.83 -21.35
CA ALA A 137 18.61 16.52 -22.69
C ALA A 137 20.12 16.80 -22.81
N LYS A 138 20.64 17.90 -22.22
CA LYS A 138 22.08 18.19 -22.16
C LYS A 138 22.88 17.12 -21.41
N LYS A 139 22.23 16.34 -20.55
CA LYS A 139 22.83 15.21 -19.82
C LYS A 139 22.59 13.86 -20.52
N GLY A 140 22.00 13.87 -21.73
CA GLY A 140 21.66 12.66 -22.48
C GLY A 140 20.47 11.86 -21.92
N LEU A 141 19.65 12.50 -21.09
CA LEU A 141 18.50 11.88 -20.44
C LEU A 141 17.18 12.38 -21.03
N ARG A 142 16.19 11.52 -21.08
CA ARG A 142 14.82 11.85 -21.49
C ARG A 142 13.96 12.14 -20.27
N MET A 143 13.09 13.12 -20.45
CA MET A 143 12.13 13.50 -19.41
C MET A 143 10.88 12.63 -19.45
N MET A 144 10.38 12.27 -18.28
CA MET A 144 9.02 11.76 -18.03
C MET A 144 8.28 12.75 -17.13
N MET A 145 6.96 12.82 -17.25
CA MET A 145 6.13 13.66 -16.38
C MET A 145 4.69 13.16 -16.30
N TRP A 146 3.99 13.52 -15.23
CA TRP A 146 2.55 13.37 -15.12
C TRP A 146 1.83 14.31 -16.09
N SER A 147 0.69 13.89 -16.60
CA SER A 147 -0.01 14.60 -17.67
C SER A 147 -1.30 15.28 -17.25
N ASP A 148 -1.69 15.25 -15.98
CA ASP A 148 -2.95 15.84 -15.49
C ASP A 148 -3.07 17.33 -15.81
N MET A 149 -1.97 18.08 -15.71
CA MET A 149 -1.94 19.51 -16.03
C MET A 149 -2.19 19.82 -17.53
N LEU A 150 -2.11 18.81 -18.38
CA LEU A 150 -2.33 18.92 -19.82
C LEU A 150 -3.71 18.39 -20.27
N GLN A 151 -4.44 17.78 -19.34
CA GLN A 151 -5.73 17.16 -19.64
C GLN A 151 -6.87 18.19 -19.63
N PRO A 152 -7.61 18.36 -20.74
CA PRO A 152 -8.68 19.37 -20.84
C PRO A 152 -9.91 19.06 -19.98
N ILE A 153 -9.97 17.86 -19.41
CA ILE A 153 -11.03 17.44 -18.48
C ILE A 153 -10.86 18.03 -17.09
N THR A 154 -9.68 18.53 -16.76
CA THR A 154 -9.38 19.17 -15.48
C THR A 154 -9.82 20.64 -15.50
N ALA A 155 -9.95 21.25 -14.30
CA ALA A 155 -10.25 22.66 -14.16
C ALA A 155 -9.01 23.57 -14.26
N TYR A 156 -7.84 23.03 -14.60
CA TYR A 156 -6.59 23.77 -14.71
C TYR A 156 -6.59 24.74 -15.91
N LYS A 157 -5.79 25.79 -15.82
CA LYS A 157 -5.58 26.73 -16.93
C LYS A 157 -4.40 26.38 -17.80
N THR A 158 -3.72 25.27 -17.50
CA THR A 158 -2.48 24.83 -18.16
C THR A 158 -2.65 23.89 -19.37
N PRO A 159 -3.81 23.24 -19.63
CA PRO A 159 -3.96 22.33 -20.76
C PRO A 159 -3.48 22.86 -22.14
N PRO A 160 -3.60 24.15 -22.49
CA PRO A 160 -3.06 24.67 -23.75
C PRO A 160 -1.54 24.54 -23.90
N ALA A 161 -0.80 24.30 -22.82
CA ALA A 161 0.64 24.06 -22.84
C ALA A 161 1.01 22.80 -23.65
N ILE A 162 0.07 21.86 -23.80
CA ILE A 162 0.28 20.60 -24.54
C ILE A 162 0.86 20.83 -25.95
N ASP A 163 0.47 21.89 -26.60
CA ASP A 163 0.94 22.22 -27.96
C ASP A 163 2.32 22.89 -28.00
N ARG A 164 2.83 23.36 -26.86
CA ARG A 164 4.01 24.21 -26.73
C ARG A 164 5.24 23.51 -26.15
N ILE A 165 5.09 22.28 -25.67
CA ILE A 165 6.16 21.51 -25.02
C ILE A 165 6.77 20.47 -25.98
N PRO A 166 8.04 20.04 -25.74
CA PRO A 166 8.72 19.00 -26.52
C PRO A 166 7.95 17.69 -26.58
N LYS A 167 7.93 17.06 -27.76
CA LYS A 167 7.11 15.87 -28.02
C LYS A 167 7.78 14.53 -27.70
N ASP A 168 9.06 14.55 -27.41
CA ASP A 168 9.84 13.38 -26.98
C ASP A 168 9.75 13.12 -25.46
N ILE A 169 9.05 13.96 -24.72
CA ILE A 169 8.71 13.72 -23.32
C ILE A 169 7.75 12.51 -23.25
N VAL A 170 8.00 11.58 -22.35
CA VAL A 170 7.09 10.46 -22.06
C VAL A 170 6.06 10.92 -21.03
N MET A 171 4.78 10.89 -21.42
CA MET A 171 3.68 11.27 -20.55
C MET A 171 3.21 10.09 -19.73
N LEU A 172 3.18 10.23 -18.40
CA LEU A 172 2.45 9.32 -17.55
C LEU A 172 1.01 9.80 -17.49
N ASP A 173 0.09 8.95 -17.95
CA ASP A 173 -1.33 9.29 -17.99
C ASP A 173 -1.90 9.26 -16.57
N PHE A 174 -2.03 10.45 -15.98
CA PHE A 174 -2.59 10.62 -14.64
C PHE A 174 -4.11 10.48 -14.71
N ILE A 175 -4.56 9.25 -14.50
CA ILE A 175 -5.99 8.93 -14.57
C ILE A 175 -6.58 8.95 -13.19
N TRP A 176 -7.42 9.96 -12.91
CA TRP A 176 -8.26 9.96 -11.74
C TRP A 176 -9.25 8.79 -11.81
N TYR A 177 -9.43 8.06 -10.72
CA TYR A 177 -10.32 6.89 -10.66
C TYR A 177 -11.74 7.15 -11.19
N PHE A 178 -12.23 8.37 -11.09
CA PHE A 178 -13.55 8.78 -11.59
C PHE A 178 -13.58 9.07 -13.12
N HIS A 179 -12.43 8.97 -13.78
CA HIS A 179 -12.29 9.14 -15.23
C HIS A 179 -11.72 7.90 -15.91
N MET A 180 -11.55 6.79 -15.22
CA MET A 180 -10.94 5.56 -15.76
C MET A 180 -11.72 4.93 -16.90
N ASP A 181 -13.02 5.24 -17.03
CA ASP A 181 -13.86 4.84 -18.15
C ASP A 181 -13.59 5.61 -19.45
N LYS A 182 -12.80 6.68 -19.38
CA LYS A 182 -12.43 7.52 -20.53
C LYS A 182 -11.02 7.18 -20.99
N ASP A 183 -10.85 7.15 -22.33
CA ASP A 183 -9.56 6.91 -22.95
C ASP A 183 -8.78 8.24 -23.05
N LEU A 184 -8.36 8.77 -21.89
CA LEU A 184 -7.70 10.08 -21.80
C LEU A 184 -6.34 10.10 -22.51
N GLU A 185 -5.70 8.95 -22.63
CA GLU A 185 -4.46 8.79 -23.39
C GLU A 185 -4.61 9.22 -24.86
N ASP A 186 -5.80 9.14 -25.45
CA ASP A 186 -6.02 9.51 -26.86
C ASP A 186 -5.70 10.98 -27.13
N GLY A 187 -5.97 11.87 -26.18
CA GLY A 187 -5.59 13.28 -26.24
C GLY A 187 -4.09 13.48 -26.38
N LEU A 188 -3.31 12.76 -25.57
CA LEU A 188 -1.85 12.82 -25.58
C LEU A 188 -1.26 12.17 -26.84
N LEU A 189 -1.75 11.00 -27.20
CA LEU A 189 -1.32 10.26 -28.41
C LEU A 189 -1.56 11.07 -29.67
N SER A 190 -2.71 11.76 -29.78
CA SER A 190 -3.05 12.60 -30.94
C SER A 190 -2.11 13.80 -31.09
N LYS A 191 -1.46 14.22 -30.02
CA LYS A 191 -0.45 15.29 -30.00
C LYS A 191 0.98 14.78 -30.25
N GLY A 192 1.15 13.48 -30.50
CA GLY A 192 2.43 12.86 -30.84
C GLY A 192 3.29 12.42 -29.66
N PHE A 193 2.78 12.43 -28.44
CA PHE A 193 3.50 11.94 -27.28
C PHE A 193 3.53 10.42 -27.20
N GLN A 194 4.58 9.88 -26.61
CA GLN A 194 4.56 8.53 -26.06
C GLN A 194 3.89 8.56 -24.68
N VAL A 195 3.04 7.57 -24.40
CA VAL A 195 2.26 7.52 -23.16
C VAL A 195 2.54 6.22 -22.41
N MET A 196 2.87 6.36 -21.15
CA MET A 196 2.82 5.29 -20.16
C MET A 196 1.47 5.40 -19.45
N MET A 197 0.72 4.31 -19.45
CA MET A 197 -0.57 4.25 -18.78
C MET A 197 -0.30 4.27 -17.27
N GLY A 198 -0.55 5.41 -16.64
CA GLY A 198 -0.17 5.67 -15.26
C GLY A 198 -1.30 5.54 -14.27
N ASN A 199 -0.92 5.63 -12.98
CA ASN A 199 -1.81 5.63 -11.83
C ASN A 199 -2.77 4.43 -11.82
N MET A 200 -2.27 3.26 -12.25
CA MET A 200 -3.05 2.03 -12.28
C MET A 200 -3.23 1.45 -10.90
N TYR A 201 -4.46 1.05 -10.64
CA TYR A 201 -4.83 0.34 -9.43
C TYR A 201 -5.44 -1.00 -9.85
N SER A 202 -4.71 -2.06 -9.65
CA SER A 202 -5.14 -3.45 -9.86
C SER A 202 -6.23 -3.62 -10.95
N SER A 203 -7.39 -4.14 -10.57
CA SER A 203 -8.47 -4.48 -11.49
C SER A 203 -9.28 -3.29 -12.03
N HIS A 204 -8.91 -2.05 -11.72
CA HIS A 204 -9.65 -0.85 -12.13
C HIS A 204 -9.17 -0.24 -13.45
N TYR A 205 -8.71 -1.02 -14.39
CA TYR A 205 -8.31 -0.49 -15.68
C TYR A 205 -9.19 -1.07 -16.81
N PRO A 206 -10.35 -0.44 -17.09
CA PRO A 206 -11.29 -0.95 -18.09
C PRO A 206 -10.69 -0.91 -19.49
N ARG A 207 -10.99 -1.92 -20.27
CA ARG A 207 -10.53 -2.08 -21.66
C ARG A 207 -9.01 -2.05 -21.84
N PHE A 208 -8.27 -2.49 -20.78
CA PHE A 208 -6.82 -2.48 -20.83
C PHE A 208 -6.27 -3.20 -22.08
N GLU A 209 -6.85 -4.33 -22.45
CA GLU A 209 -6.44 -5.13 -23.62
C GLU A 209 -6.51 -4.37 -24.95
N THR A 210 -7.41 -3.42 -25.09
CA THR A 210 -7.56 -2.60 -26.31
C THR A 210 -6.75 -1.31 -26.20
N ARG A 211 -6.64 -0.74 -25.03
CA ARG A 211 -5.91 0.52 -24.79
C ARG A 211 -4.41 0.34 -24.91
N ARG A 212 -3.87 -0.72 -24.32
CA ARG A 212 -2.41 -0.99 -24.32
C ARG A 212 -1.79 -1.22 -25.69
N VAL A 213 -2.59 -1.55 -26.72
CA VAL A 213 -2.09 -1.80 -28.08
C VAL A 213 -2.16 -0.57 -28.98
N LYS A 214 -2.65 0.57 -28.49
CA LYS A 214 -2.67 1.83 -29.22
C LYS A 214 -1.23 2.26 -29.54
N LYS A 215 -1.01 2.75 -30.77
CA LYS A 215 0.31 3.24 -31.19
C LYS A 215 0.75 4.42 -30.32
N GLY A 216 1.93 4.32 -29.73
CA GLY A 216 2.48 5.33 -28.83
C GLY A 216 2.34 4.98 -27.34
N ILE A 217 1.57 3.94 -26.99
CA ILE A 217 1.63 3.38 -25.65
C ILE A 217 2.95 2.62 -25.47
N VAL A 218 3.71 2.96 -24.46
CA VAL A 218 5.04 2.38 -24.20
C VAL A 218 5.08 1.49 -22.95
N GLY A 219 4.03 1.51 -22.14
CA GLY A 219 3.95 0.70 -20.93
C GLY A 219 2.83 1.11 -20.02
N GLY A 220 2.91 0.66 -18.78
CA GLY A 220 2.00 1.03 -17.71
C GLY A 220 2.72 1.07 -16.37
N GLU A 221 2.19 1.85 -15.45
CA GLU A 221 2.73 2.12 -14.14
C GLU A 221 1.69 1.78 -13.07
N VAL A 222 2.14 1.27 -11.95
CA VAL A 222 1.33 0.95 -10.77
C VAL A 222 1.74 1.86 -9.64
N SER A 223 0.82 2.75 -9.26
CA SER A 223 1.06 3.74 -8.22
C SER A 223 0.85 3.21 -6.82
N THR A 224 1.61 3.75 -5.89
CA THR A 224 1.34 3.63 -4.46
C THR A 224 1.54 4.98 -3.77
N TRP A 225 0.48 5.53 -3.19
CA TRP A 225 0.45 6.85 -2.55
C TRP A 225 0.48 6.75 -1.01
N VAL A 226 0.93 5.63 -0.49
CA VAL A 226 1.02 5.34 0.95
C VAL A 226 2.47 5.27 1.39
N LYS A 227 2.70 5.36 2.69
CA LYS A 227 4.06 5.23 3.26
C LYS A 227 4.70 3.91 2.84
N ASN A 228 5.93 3.98 2.32
CA ASN A 228 6.70 2.83 1.90
C ASN A 228 7.34 2.10 3.09
N ASN A 229 6.53 1.37 3.82
CA ASN A 229 7.00 0.46 4.85
C ASN A 229 6.22 -0.86 4.77
N MET A 230 6.78 -1.92 5.33
CA MET A 230 6.20 -3.26 5.26
C MET A 230 4.78 -3.33 5.82
N TYR A 231 4.51 -2.59 6.88
CA TYR A 231 3.19 -2.50 7.49
C TYR A 231 2.16 -1.97 6.51
N THR A 232 2.43 -0.81 5.92
CA THR A 232 1.51 -0.15 4.99
C THR A 232 1.32 -0.95 3.70
N LEU A 233 2.42 -1.47 3.13
CA LEU A 233 2.36 -2.29 1.92
C LEU A 233 1.49 -3.54 2.13
N ALA A 234 1.64 -4.21 3.26
CA ALA A 234 0.84 -5.39 3.57
C ALA A 234 -0.62 -5.05 3.86
N ARG A 235 -0.85 -4.03 4.70
CA ARG A 235 -2.18 -3.66 5.18
C ARG A 235 -3.06 -3.04 4.11
N GLU A 236 -2.50 -2.16 3.30
CA GLU A 236 -3.27 -1.41 2.31
C GLU A 236 -3.44 -2.13 0.97
N GLY A 237 -3.16 -3.42 0.93
CA GLY A 237 -3.34 -4.24 -0.25
C GLY A 237 -2.34 -3.99 -1.38
N LYS A 238 -1.24 -3.23 -1.14
CA LYS A 238 -0.29 -2.88 -2.20
C LYS A 238 0.44 -4.07 -2.80
N ILE A 239 0.69 -5.10 -2.01
CA ILE A 239 1.25 -6.35 -2.54
C ILE A 239 0.26 -7.02 -3.50
N TYR A 240 -1.03 -6.98 -3.19
CA TYR A 240 -2.08 -7.45 -4.10
C TYR A 240 -2.08 -6.62 -5.39
N ASP A 241 -2.08 -5.30 -5.29
CA ASP A 241 -2.08 -4.39 -6.43
C ASP A 241 -0.87 -4.66 -7.36
N LEU A 242 0.33 -4.80 -6.77
CA LEU A 242 1.54 -5.14 -7.53
C LEU A 242 1.42 -6.49 -8.24
N LEU A 243 0.94 -7.52 -7.57
CA LEU A 243 0.79 -8.86 -8.16
C LEU A 243 -0.26 -8.86 -9.27
N TYR A 244 -1.39 -8.21 -9.04
CA TYR A 244 -2.47 -8.12 -10.01
C TYR A 244 -2.01 -7.34 -11.26
N SER A 245 -1.49 -6.14 -11.04
CA SER A 245 -1.08 -5.25 -12.14
C SER A 245 0.14 -5.78 -12.88
N ALA A 246 1.11 -6.40 -12.21
CA ALA A 246 2.22 -7.06 -12.88
C ALA A 246 1.71 -8.17 -13.81
N ASN A 247 0.76 -9.00 -13.37
CA ASN A 247 0.16 -10.01 -14.22
C ASN A 247 -0.60 -9.36 -15.40
N MET A 248 -1.37 -8.30 -15.16
CA MET A 248 -2.09 -7.56 -16.19
C MET A 248 -1.12 -6.97 -17.23
N LEU A 249 -0.04 -6.33 -16.78
CA LEU A 249 0.95 -5.66 -17.63
C LEU A 249 1.76 -6.65 -18.47
N TRP A 250 2.20 -7.74 -17.86
CA TRP A 250 3.10 -8.72 -18.51
C TRP A 250 2.37 -9.84 -19.27
N SER A 251 1.06 -10.04 -19.00
CA SER A 251 0.28 -11.07 -19.69
C SER A 251 -0.33 -10.56 -20.98
N GLY A 252 0.05 -11.15 -22.11
CA GLY A 252 -0.61 -10.94 -23.39
C GLY A 252 -2.07 -11.42 -23.43
N MET A 253 -2.48 -12.21 -22.46
CA MET A 253 -3.80 -12.86 -22.40
C MET A 253 -4.78 -12.13 -21.46
N TYR A 254 -4.36 -11.10 -20.77
CA TYR A 254 -5.26 -10.37 -19.89
C TYR A 254 -6.44 -9.75 -20.63
N ARG A 255 -7.64 -9.94 -20.10
CA ARG A 255 -8.90 -9.35 -20.57
C ARG A 255 -9.71 -8.85 -19.38
N SER A 256 -10.33 -7.69 -19.55
CA SER A 256 -11.13 -7.04 -18.49
C SER A 256 -12.33 -7.90 -18.03
N ASP A 257 -12.89 -8.73 -18.93
CA ASP A 257 -13.98 -9.65 -18.61
C ASP A 257 -13.54 -10.83 -17.71
N MET A 258 -12.23 -11.10 -17.64
CA MET A 258 -11.64 -12.12 -16.75
C MET A 258 -11.23 -11.60 -15.39
N ARG A 259 -11.53 -10.36 -15.05
CA ARG A 259 -11.14 -9.67 -13.81
C ARG A 259 -11.32 -10.54 -12.55
N ARG A 260 -12.49 -11.18 -12.40
CA ARG A 260 -12.78 -12.03 -11.23
C ARG A 260 -11.87 -13.25 -11.12
N ALA A 261 -11.48 -13.83 -12.24
CA ALA A 261 -10.57 -14.97 -12.25
C ALA A 261 -9.16 -14.55 -11.85
N TYR A 262 -8.69 -13.39 -12.32
CA TYR A 262 -7.40 -12.83 -11.91
C TYR A 262 -7.39 -12.46 -10.42
N ASP A 263 -8.44 -11.82 -9.92
CA ASP A 263 -8.62 -11.51 -8.51
C ASP A 263 -8.49 -12.78 -7.63
N ALA A 264 -9.22 -13.82 -7.98
CA ALA A 264 -9.15 -15.09 -7.26
C ALA A 264 -7.76 -15.74 -7.30
N ALA A 265 -7.07 -15.65 -8.45
CA ALA A 265 -5.72 -16.21 -8.60
C ALA A 265 -4.70 -15.44 -7.73
N VAL A 266 -4.73 -14.12 -7.76
CA VAL A 266 -3.84 -13.27 -6.94
C VAL A 266 -4.09 -13.46 -5.47
N THR A 267 -5.36 -13.44 -5.03
CA THR A 267 -5.75 -13.70 -3.64
C THR A 267 -5.19 -15.03 -3.13
N LYS A 268 -5.23 -16.07 -3.97
CA LYS A 268 -4.68 -17.38 -3.64
C LYS A 268 -3.15 -17.39 -3.52
N MET A 269 -2.46 -16.50 -4.21
CA MET A 269 -1.00 -16.38 -4.16
C MET A 269 -0.49 -15.57 -2.98
N LEU A 270 -1.27 -14.63 -2.47
CA LEU A 270 -0.86 -13.67 -1.43
C LEU A 270 -0.19 -14.31 -0.21
N PRO A 271 -0.74 -15.37 0.43
CA PRO A 271 -0.12 -15.95 1.62
C PRO A 271 1.32 -16.42 1.36
N ARG A 272 1.56 -17.04 0.20
CA ARG A 272 2.89 -17.51 -0.20
C ARG A 272 3.86 -16.36 -0.43
N ILE A 273 3.41 -15.28 -1.07
CA ILE A 273 4.25 -14.11 -1.35
C ILE A 273 4.59 -13.39 -0.05
N ARG A 274 3.60 -13.14 0.81
CA ARG A 274 3.81 -12.52 2.14
C ARG A 274 4.80 -13.31 2.98
N SER A 275 4.68 -14.63 2.97
CA SER A 275 5.61 -15.54 3.62
C SER A 275 7.06 -15.37 3.11
N ARG A 276 7.24 -15.27 1.80
CA ARG A 276 8.57 -15.08 1.19
C ARG A 276 9.18 -13.72 1.48
N LEU A 277 8.36 -12.70 1.61
CA LEU A 277 8.79 -11.34 1.94
C LEU A 277 9.03 -11.13 3.44
N ASN A 278 8.84 -12.15 4.27
CA ASN A 278 8.89 -12.06 5.75
C ASN A 278 7.97 -10.98 6.35
N ILE A 279 6.93 -10.59 5.62
CA ILE A 279 5.93 -9.61 6.10
C ILE A 279 5.15 -10.18 7.28
N VAL A 280 4.88 -11.46 7.21
CA VAL A 280 4.42 -12.26 8.35
C VAL A 280 5.58 -13.18 8.73
N PRO A 281 5.91 -13.35 10.02
CA PRO A 281 6.90 -14.33 10.44
C PRO A 281 6.44 -15.71 9.96
N ALA A 282 6.79 -16.02 8.74
CA ALA A 282 6.54 -17.34 8.21
C ALA A 282 7.75 -18.18 8.47
N PRO A 283 7.53 -19.42 8.76
CA PRO A 283 8.59 -20.37 8.88
C PRO A 283 9.37 -20.44 7.56
N SER A 284 10.67 -20.25 7.61
CA SER A 284 11.51 -20.55 6.46
C SER A 284 11.28 -22.01 6.07
N GLN A 285 10.99 -22.26 4.79
CA GLN A 285 10.80 -23.63 4.29
C GLN A 285 12.09 -24.47 4.38
N ALA A 286 13.21 -23.81 4.66
CA ALA A 286 14.52 -24.43 4.79
C ALA A 286 14.82 -24.97 6.21
N GLU A 287 14.07 -24.55 7.22
CA GLU A 287 14.29 -25.02 8.59
C GLU A 287 13.49 -26.30 8.87
N LYS A 288 14.16 -27.31 9.38
CA LYS A 288 13.48 -28.50 9.90
C LYS A 288 12.62 -28.10 11.09
N ARG A 289 11.36 -28.52 11.04
CA ARG A 289 10.37 -28.17 12.06
C ARG A 289 9.61 -29.40 12.50
N SER A 290 9.35 -29.47 13.78
CA SER A 290 8.38 -30.38 14.35
C SER A 290 7.15 -29.61 14.84
N PHE A 291 5.99 -30.22 14.69
CA PHE A 291 4.72 -29.62 15.02
C PHE A 291 3.98 -30.44 16.07
N THR A 292 3.45 -29.75 17.08
CA THR A 292 2.59 -30.35 18.08
C THR A 292 1.21 -29.71 18.03
N ARG A 293 0.18 -30.49 17.71
CA ARG A 293 -1.20 -30.03 17.82
C ARG A 293 -1.57 -29.89 19.28
N ILE A 294 -2.13 -28.75 19.67
CA ILE A 294 -2.54 -28.46 21.03
C ILE A 294 -4.07 -28.62 21.07
N PRO A 295 -4.62 -29.56 21.87
CA PRO A 295 -6.03 -29.76 21.93
C PRO A 295 -6.73 -28.57 22.58
N LEU A 296 -7.85 -28.17 21.99
CA LEU A 296 -8.74 -27.14 22.51
C LEU A 296 -9.94 -27.78 23.19
N GLN A 297 -10.50 -27.06 24.16
CA GLN A 297 -11.73 -27.39 24.84
C GLN A 297 -12.72 -26.23 24.70
N GLY A 298 -14.02 -26.52 24.73
CA GLY A 298 -15.07 -25.50 24.63
C GLY A 298 -16.14 -25.88 23.63
N VAL A 299 -16.56 -24.94 22.80
CA VAL A 299 -17.65 -25.08 21.84
C VAL A 299 -17.22 -25.85 20.58
N SER A 300 -18.17 -26.29 19.79
CA SER A 300 -17.87 -26.81 18.45
C SER A 300 -17.45 -25.69 17.53
N ALA A 301 -16.42 -25.94 16.72
CA ALA A 301 -16.02 -24.97 15.70
C ALA A 301 -17.12 -24.77 14.65
N PRO A 302 -17.32 -23.56 14.13
CA PRO A 302 -18.36 -23.27 13.12
C PRO A 302 -17.96 -23.71 11.69
N VAL A 303 -16.89 -24.45 11.55
CA VAL A 303 -16.35 -24.97 10.29
C VAL A 303 -16.19 -26.50 10.40
N ALA A 304 -16.11 -27.18 9.27
CA ALA A 304 -15.96 -28.62 9.24
C ALA A 304 -14.75 -29.11 10.05
N SER A 305 -14.96 -30.07 10.94
CA SER A 305 -13.89 -30.65 11.76
C SER A 305 -12.96 -31.51 10.90
N GLY A 306 -11.71 -31.60 11.31
CA GLY A 306 -10.73 -32.46 10.63
C GLY A 306 -9.29 -31.95 10.71
N LYS A 307 -8.37 -32.76 10.18
CA LYS A 307 -6.96 -32.43 10.02
C LYS A 307 -6.79 -31.58 8.77
N ARG A 308 -6.10 -30.47 8.90
CA ARG A 308 -5.82 -29.53 7.82
C ARG A 308 -4.33 -29.16 7.77
N LYS A 309 -3.91 -28.53 6.68
CA LYS A 309 -2.54 -28.04 6.50
C LYS A 309 -2.55 -26.77 5.66
N PHE A 310 -1.82 -25.75 6.09
CA PHE A 310 -1.62 -24.50 5.35
C PHE A 310 -0.15 -24.12 5.40
N LEU A 311 0.46 -23.79 4.26
CA LEU A 311 1.89 -23.49 4.12
C LEU A 311 2.82 -24.49 4.85
N GLY A 312 2.48 -25.77 4.88
CA GLY A 312 3.23 -26.81 5.58
C GLY A 312 2.88 -26.97 7.07
N ILE A 313 2.15 -26.05 7.67
CA ILE A 313 1.77 -26.08 9.10
C ILE A 313 0.51 -26.95 9.27
N PRO A 314 0.59 -28.07 10.01
CA PRO A 314 -0.58 -28.92 10.28
C PRO A 314 -1.39 -28.34 11.45
N PHE A 315 -2.71 -28.42 11.36
CA PHE A 315 -3.63 -28.10 12.44
C PHE A 315 -4.86 -28.99 12.42
N THR A 316 -5.61 -29.00 13.52
CA THR A 316 -6.83 -29.81 13.61
C THR A 316 -7.95 -28.92 14.13
N VAL A 317 -9.02 -28.87 13.38
CA VAL A 317 -10.28 -28.21 13.77
C VAL A 317 -11.20 -29.20 14.43
N GLY A 318 -11.90 -28.79 15.49
CA GLY A 318 -12.86 -29.60 16.20
C GLY A 318 -13.55 -28.82 17.30
N LYS A 319 -13.03 -28.88 18.52
CA LYS A 319 -13.42 -27.96 19.59
C LYS A 319 -12.67 -26.65 19.49
N ALA A 320 -13.34 -25.57 19.84
CA ALA A 320 -12.81 -24.19 19.80
C ALA A 320 -12.89 -23.57 21.20
N ALA A 321 -11.88 -22.78 21.55
CA ALA A 321 -11.95 -21.88 22.71
C ALA A 321 -12.52 -20.54 22.24
N ALA A 322 -13.46 -19.98 22.97
CA ALA A 322 -14.07 -18.70 22.63
C ALA A 322 -14.17 -17.81 23.86
N VAL A 323 -13.97 -16.51 23.66
CA VAL A 323 -14.13 -15.46 24.66
C VAL A 323 -14.91 -14.29 24.09
N GLU A 324 -15.61 -13.56 24.94
CA GLU A 324 -16.48 -12.46 24.54
C GLU A 324 -16.32 -11.24 25.47
N GLY A 325 -16.32 -10.06 24.89
CA GLY A 325 -16.13 -8.80 25.59
C GLY A 325 -17.29 -8.42 26.52
N LYS A 326 -17.05 -7.43 27.38
CA LYS A 326 -18.03 -7.00 28.39
C LYS A 326 -19.22 -6.21 27.86
N ALA A 327 -19.07 -5.62 26.69
CA ALA A 327 -20.13 -4.79 26.07
C ALA A 327 -21.33 -5.60 25.56
N VAL A 328 -21.24 -6.94 25.55
CA VAL A 328 -22.33 -7.80 25.09
C VAL A 328 -23.32 -8.02 26.24
N SER A 329 -24.58 -7.61 26.05
CA SER A 329 -25.64 -7.70 27.06
C SER A 329 -26.01 -9.14 27.42
N GLU A 330 -25.96 -10.03 26.42
CA GLU A 330 -26.18 -11.47 26.59
C GLU A 330 -24.97 -12.26 26.08
N ARG A 331 -24.06 -12.59 27.02
CA ARG A 331 -22.83 -13.30 26.69
C ARG A 331 -23.12 -14.76 26.29
N ARG A 332 -22.56 -15.13 25.14
CA ARG A 332 -22.55 -16.53 24.67
C ARG A 332 -21.29 -17.27 25.11
N PHE A 333 -20.20 -16.53 25.40
CA PHE A 333 -18.91 -17.08 25.74
C PHE A 333 -18.36 -16.46 27.03
N PRO A 334 -17.48 -17.16 27.78
CA PRO A 334 -16.81 -16.58 28.94
C PRO A 334 -15.88 -15.42 28.54
N SER A 335 -15.46 -14.62 29.53
CA SER A 335 -14.48 -13.55 29.32
C SER A 335 -13.04 -14.07 29.19
N ASP A 336 -12.79 -15.30 29.64
CA ASP A 336 -11.47 -15.94 29.58
C ASP A 336 -11.59 -17.46 29.37
N ALA A 337 -10.52 -18.03 28.80
CA ALA A 337 -10.37 -19.47 28.59
C ALA A 337 -8.91 -19.89 28.75
N GLN A 338 -8.65 -20.95 29.46
CA GLN A 338 -7.31 -21.48 29.67
C GLN A 338 -7.03 -22.70 28.80
N ILE A 339 -5.86 -22.70 28.15
CA ILE A 339 -5.38 -23.78 27.30
C ILE A 339 -4.06 -24.30 27.88
N LYS A 340 -4.03 -25.59 28.24
CA LYS A 340 -2.83 -26.25 28.79
C LYS A 340 -1.85 -26.55 27.66
N ILE A 341 -0.56 -26.24 27.84
CA ILE A 341 0.51 -26.46 26.87
C ILE A 341 1.52 -27.51 27.38
N GLY A 342 2.20 -27.24 28.48
CA GLY A 342 3.18 -28.15 29.09
C GLY A 342 4.37 -28.47 28.20
N LYS A 343 4.83 -27.55 27.34
CA LYS A 343 5.88 -27.80 26.35
C LYS A 343 6.83 -26.61 26.19
N THR A 344 8.04 -26.91 25.76
CA THR A 344 9.00 -25.92 25.30
C THR A 344 8.81 -25.74 23.79
N LEU A 345 8.46 -24.54 23.34
CA LEU A 345 8.12 -24.23 21.94
C LEU A 345 8.88 -22.99 21.47
N ASP A 346 9.28 -22.97 20.20
CA ASP A 346 9.90 -21.81 19.56
C ASP A 346 8.85 -20.82 19.05
N SER A 347 7.68 -21.31 18.67
CA SER A 347 6.54 -20.47 18.29
C SER A 347 5.22 -21.20 18.53
N ILE A 348 4.13 -20.42 18.49
CA ILE A 348 2.76 -20.93 18.51
C ILE A 348 2.01 -20.34 17.32
N VAL A 349 1.35 -21.20 16.56
CA VAL A 349 0.43 -20.79 15.50
C VAL A 349 -0.99 -20.84 16.05
N PHE A 350 -1.64 -19.69 16.07
CA PHE A 350 -3.06 -19.54 16.43
C PHE A 350 -3.89 -19.49 15.14
N VAL A 351 -4.90 -20.32 15.02
CA VAL A 351 -5.89 -20.23 13.93
C VAL A 351 -7.19 -19.74 14.55
N HIS A 352 -7.51 -18.48 14.33
CA HIS A 352 -8.58 -17.78 15.02
C HIS A 352 -9.42 -16.91 14.10
N THR A 353 -10.58 -16.49 14.58
CA THR A 353 -11.48 -15.58 13.87
C THR A 353 -12.29 -14.75 14.85
N ALA A 354 -12.74 -13.57 14.42
CA ALA A 354 -13.63 -12.73 15.19
C ALA A 354 -15.08 -12.96 14.75
N LEU A 355 -15.96 -13.15 15.72
CA LEU A 355 -17.42 -13.22 15.53
C LEU A 355 -18.04 -11.83 15.73
N ALA A 356 -17.30 -10.77 15.40
CA ALA A 356 -17.72 -9.41 15.63
C ALA A 356 -18.69 -8.94 14.55
N ASN A 357 -19.50 -7.97 14.91
CA ASN A 357 -20.14 -7.05 13.97
C ASN A 357 -19.02 -6.21 13.33
N ALA A 358 -18.47 -6.68 12.22
CA ALA A 358 -17.27 -6.11 11.59
C ALA A 358 -17.43 -4.63 11.20
N GLU A 359 -18.67 -4.19 11.01
CA GLU A 359 -19.02 -2.82 10.65
C GLU A 359 -18.79 -1.81 11.80
N ARG A 360 -18.69 -2.30 13.04
CA ARG A 360 -18.53 -1.46 14.23
C ARG A 360 -17.09 -1.29 14.71
N ILE A 361 -16.18 -2.14 14.26
CA ILE A 361 -14.77 -2.05 14.63
C ILE A 361 -14.01 -1.43 13.46
N PRO A 362 -13.50 -0.19 13.60
CA PRO A 362 -12.64 0.40 12.58
C PRO A 362 -11.41 -0.49 12.39
N TRP A 363 -11.34 -1.17 11.27
CA TRP A 363 -10.26 -2.13 10.99
C TRP A 363 -8.87 -1.47 10.93
N ASN A 364 -8.83 -0.17 10.65
CA ASN A 364 -7.60 0.63 10.55
C ASN A 364 -7.05 1.06 11.91
N ASP A 365 -7.82 0.93 12.99
CA ASP A 365 -7.40 1.36 14.32
C ASP A 365 -6.61 0.29 15.07
N LEU A 366 -6.50 -0.92 14.51
CA LEU A 366 -5.86 -2.09 15.15
C LEU A 366 -6.33 -2.30 16.59
N ALA A 367 -7.63 -2.18 16.77
CA ALA A 367 -8.24 -2.34 18.08
C ALA A 367 -7.89 -3.71 18.68
N VAL A 368 -7.35 -3.71 19.89
CA VAL A 368 -7.10 -4.95 20.64
C VAL A 368 -8.42 -5.46 21.18
N ILE A 369 -8.92 -6.57 20.63
CA ILE A 369 -10.22 -7.16 21.00
C ILE A 369 -10.09 -8.34 21.95
N ALA A 370 -8.89 -8.93 22.03
CA ALA A 370 -8.54 -10.00 22.97
C ALA A 370 -7.03 -10.07 23.16
N SER A 371 -6.56 -10.92 24.04
CA SER A 371 -5.15 -11.27 24.16
C SER A 371 -4.94 -12.75 24.49
N TYR A 372 -3.77 -13.27 24.13
CA TYR A 372 -3.24 -14.52 24.63
C TYR A 372 -2.14 -14.20 25.64
N GLU A 373 -2.38 -14.50 26.92
CA GLU A 373 -1.36 -14.42 27.97
C GLU A 373 -0.63 -15.77 28.06
N VAL A 374 0.58 -15.80 27.50
CA VAL A 374 1.45 -16.99 27.56
C VAL A 374 2.12 -17.06 28.92
N ILE A 375 1.84 -18.12 29.68
CA ILE A 375 2.34 -18.30 31.05
C ILE A 375 3.39 -19.41 31.07
N TYR A 376 4.59 -19.07 31.53
CA TYR A 376 5.68 -20.02 31.64
C TYR A 376 5.66 -20.77 32.98
N ALA A 377 6.42 -21.86 33.06
CA ALA A 377 6.49 -22.69 34.27
C ALA A 377 7.06 -21.93 35.48
N ASP A 378 7.94 -20.96 35.24
CA ASP A 378 8.52 -20.08 36.28
C ASP A 378 7.58 -18.95 36.75
N GLY A 379 6.36 -18.90 36.21
CA GLY A 379 5.36 -17.87 36.52
C GLY A 379 5.48 -16.58 35.70
N SER A 380 6.55 -16.41 34.92
CA SER A 380 6.66 -15.26 33.99
C SER A 380 5.60 -15.34 32.87
N LYS A 381 5.27 -14.17 32.31
CA LYS A 381 4.17 -14.04 31.35
C LYS A 381 4.57 -13.19 30.17
N VAL A 382 4.01 -13.49 29.00
CA VAL A 382 4.07 -12.65 27.81
C VAL A 382 2.65 -12.46 27.27
N ARG A 383 2.28 -11.21 27.02
CA ARG A 383 1.00 -10.87 26.40
C ARG A 383 1.15 -10.78 24.89
N VAL A 384 0.28 -11.47 24.16
CA VAL A 384 0.18 -11.43 22.72
C VAL A 384 -1.17 -10.79 22.37
N PRO A 385 -1.18 -9.55 21.85
CA PRO A 385 -2.43 -8.87 21.55
C PRO A 385 -3.13 -9.52 20.32
N VAL A 386 -4.46 -9.55 20.37
CA VAL A 386 -5.31 -9.93 19.25
C VAL A 386 -5.90 -8.66 18.66
N GLU A 387 -5.28 -8.20 17.56
CA GLU A 387 -5.53 -6.91 16.93
C GLU A 387 -6.41 -7.08 15.71
N TYR A 388 -7.59 -6.44 15.73
CA TYR A 388 -8.52 -6.46 14.60
C TYR A 388 -7.94 -5.71 13.38
N GLY A 389 -7.90 -6.35 12.23
CA GLY A 389 -7.18 -5.85 11.05
C GLY A 389 -5.67 -6.10 11.09
N GLY A 390 -5.11 -6.49 12.23
CA GLY A 390 -3.71 -6.91 12.40
C GLY A 390 -3.56 -8.41 12.18
N ASN A 391 -3.83 -9.19 13.20
CA ASN A 391 -3.69 -10.65 13.16
C ASN A 391 -5.03 -11.40 13.15
N ILE A 392 -6.15 -10.71 13.22
CA ILE A 392 -7.50 -11.27 13.17
C ILE A 392 -8.46 -10.33 12.43
N ALA A 393 -9.49 -10.91 11.78
CA ALA A 393 -10.64 -10.16 11.29
C ALA A 393 -11.93 -11.01 11.43
N ALA A 394 -13.07 -10.44 11.04
CA ALA A 394 -14.36 -11.11 11.15
C ALA A 394 -14.42 -12.38 10.29
N MET A 395 -15.11 -13.41 10.82
CA MET A 395 -15.25 -14.72 10.19
C MET A 395 -15.91 -14.65 8.81
N HIS A 396 -16.90 -13.79 8.65
CA HIS A 396 -17.66 -13.64 7.41
C HIS A 396 -17.04 -12.59 6.45
N ARG A 397 -15.80 -12.19 6.70
CA ARG A 397 -15.07 -11.27 5.85
C ARG A 397 -14.16 -12.05 4.90
N ARG A 398 -14.19 -11.70 3.61
CA ARG A 398 -13.20 -12.21 2.66
C ARG A 398 -11.81 -11.69 3.05
N TYR A 399 -10.81 -12.53 2.86
CA TYR A 399 -9.42 -12.16 3.16
C TYR A 399 -8.95 -10.99 2.31
N ALA A 400 -9.21 -11.03 1.02
CA ALA A 400 -9.01 -9.93 0.12
C ALA A 400 -10.36 -9.53 -0.48
N GLU A 401 -10.76 -8.30 -0.30
CA GLU A 401 -12.02 -7.77 -0.80
C GLU A 401 -11.76 -6.81 -1.94
N PRO A 402 -12.50 -6.90 -3.07
CA PRO A 402 -12.50 -5.86 -4.07
C PRO A 402 -13.06 -4.58 -3.44
N LEU A 403 -12.34 -3.48 -3.62
CA LEU A 403 -12.76 -2.19 -3.11
C LEU A 403 -13.70 -1.53 -4.09
N THR A 404 -14.86 -1.16 -3.60
CA THR A 404 -15.83 -0.41 -4.34
C THR A 404 -15.75 1.07 -3.95
N HIS A 405 -15.45 1.94 -4.91
CA HIS A 405 -15.82 3.36 -4.90
C HIS A 405 -15.04 4.37 -4.05
N SER A 406 -13.73 4.22 -3.80
CA SER A 406 -12.96 5.36 -3.26
C SER A 406 -11.56 5.41 -3.86
N ILE A 407 -11.07 6.59 -4.23
CA ILE A 407 -9.69 6.82 -4.69
C ILE A 407 -8.63 6.36 -3.70
N TYR A 408 -8.98 6.37 -2.42
CA TYR A 408 -8.08 5.96 -1.33
C TYR A 408 -8.25 4.50 -0.94
N ARG A 409 -9.17 3.79 -1.59
CA ARG A 409 -9.45 2.39 -1.33
C ARG A 409 -9.19 1.61 -2.60
N HIS A 410 -8.10 0.85 -2.58
CA HIS A 410 -7.69 0.05 -3.73
C HIS A 410 -8.37 -1.30 -3.71
N GLU A 411 -8.56 -1.90 -4.87
CA GLU A 411 -8.95 -3.30 -4.93
C GLU A 411 -7.87 -4.17 -4.30
N GLY A 412 -8.27 -5.31 -3.76
CA GLY A 412 -7.33 -6.19 -3.11
C GLY A 412 -7.00 -5.84 -1.66
N TYR A 413 -7.91 -5.19 -1.02
CA TYR A 413 -7.84 -4.90 0.40
C TYR A 413 -7.69 -6.16 1.24
N ILE A 414 -6.64 -6.22 2.03
CA ILE A 414 -6.34 -7.38 2.88
C ILE A 414 -6.94 -7.18 4.26
N ALA A 415 -7.76 -8.14 4.70
CA ALA A 415 -8.45 -8.07 5.98
C ALA A 415 -7.49 -8.07 7.19
N THR A 416 -6.31 -8.68 7.03
CA THR A 416 -5.28 -8.75 8.07
C THR A 416 -3.90 -8.62 7.45
N PHE A 417 -2.95 -7.95 8.12
CA PHE A 417 -1.59 -7.82 7.61
C PHE A 417 -0.56 -8.73 8.29
N LEU A 418 -0.86 -9.26 9.49
CA LEU A 418 0.02 -10.17 10.24
C LEU A 418 -0.41 -11.64 10.19
N ALA A 419 -1.54 -11.94 9.56
CA ALA A 419 -2.09 -13.29 9.50
C ALA A 419 -2.52 -13.64 8.07
N ASP A 420 -2.61 -14.93 7.80
CA ASP A 420 -3.03 -15.49 6.53
C ASP A 420 -4.33 -16.32 6.68
N PRO A 421 -5.10 -16.52 5.60
CA PRO A 421 -6.37 -17.27 5.67
C PRO A 421 -6.11 -18.79 5.72
N PHE A 422 -5.83 -19.33 6.91
CA PHE A 422 -5.64 -20.77 7.10
C PHE A 422 -6.90 -21.57 6.79
N ILE A 423 -8.06 -20.95 6.96
CA ILE A 423 -9.35 -21.48 6.53
C ILE A 423 -10.02 -20.40 5.67
N ALA A 424 -10.37 -20.74 4.44
CA ALA A 424 -11.16 -19.91 3.54
C ALA A 424 -12.11 -20.84 2.79
N GLU A 425 -13.37 -20.86 3.21
CA GLU A 425 -14.41 -21.74 2.66
C GLU A 425 -15.76 -21.02 2.67
N LYS A 426 -16.78 -21.66 2.11
CA LYS A 426 -18.16 -21.19 2.20
C LYS A 426 -18.95 -22.10 3.12
N ASP A 427 -19.89 -21.50 3.87
CA ASP A 427 -20.88 -22.26 4.61
C ASP A 427 -21.97 -22.83 3.68
N GLU A 428 -22.94 -23.55 4.28
CA GLU A 428 -24.08 -24.15 3.56
C GLU A 428 -24.96 -23.09 2.86
N ASN A 429 -24.91 -21.83 3.29
CA ASN A 429 -25.65 -20.72 2.72
C ASN A 429 -24.84 -19.96 1.66
N GLY A 430 -23.61 -20.39 1.38
CA GLY A 430 -22.70 -19.74 0.44
C GLY A 430 -21.98 -18.50 1.00
N THR A 431 -22.08 -18.24 2.31
CA THR A 431 -21.39 -17.14 2.99
C THR A 431 -19.92 -17.49 3.17
N ASP A 432 -19.04 -16.52 2.91
CA ASP A 432 -17.60 -16.70 3.09
C ASP A 432 -17.27 -16.87 4.59
N ILE A 433 -16.50 -17.91 4.91
CA ILE A 433 -15.93 -18.17 6.23
C ILE A 433 -14.42 -18.07 6.12
N THR A 434 -13.82 -17.20 6.91
CA THR A 434 -12.36 -17.04 6.99
C THR A 434 -11.89 -17.17 8.43
N ALA A 435 -10.86 -17.99 8.63
CA ALA A 435 -10.12 -18.02 9.88
C ALA A 435 -8.62 -17.79 9.60
N TYR A 436 -8.03 -16.95 10.40
CA TYR A 436 -6.72 -16.36 10.20
C TYR A 436 -5.67 -17.12 11.00
N GLY A 437 -4.57 -17.51 10.37
CA GLY A 437 -3.43 -18.14 11.01
C GLY A 437 -2.36 -17.12 11.34
N TYR A 438 -2.05 -16.97 12.61
CA TYR A 438 -1.01 -16.06 13.10
C TYR A 438 0.06 -16.86 13.85
N GLU A 439 1.32 -16.76 13.44
CA GLU A 439 2.44 -17.37 14.15
C GLU A 439 3.10 -16.35 15.09
N TRP A 440 2.99 -16.57 16.38
CA TRP A 440 3.68 -15.82 17.40
C TRP A 440 5.03 -16.47 17.71
N LEU A 441 6.13 -15.71 17.59
CA LEU A 441 7.47 -16.16 17.94
C LEU A 441 7.68 -16.03 19.47
N ASN A 442 8.08 -17.12 20.10
CA ASN A 442 8.33 -17.15 21.54
C ASN A 442 9.65 -16.45 21.86
N PRO A 443 9.65 -15.32 22.60
CA PRO A 443 10.90 -14.64 22.98
C PRO A 443 11.75 -15.45 23.98
N PHE A 444 11.17 -16.49 24.62
CA PHE A 444 11.86 -17.35 25.56
C PHE A 444 11.76 -18.83 25.17
N PRO A 445 12.33 -19.25 24.02
CA PRO A 445 12.12 -20.60 23.45
C PRO A 445 12.67 -21.74 24.31
N LYS A 446 13.50 -21.43 25.30
CA LYS A 446 14.05 -22.42 26.27
C LYS A 446 13.16 -22.60 27.49
N LYS A 447 12.21 -21.69 27.73
CA LYS A 447 11.27 -21.82 28.86
C LYS A 447 10.08 -22.71 28.49
N MET A 448 9.67 -23.57 29.40
CA MET A 448 8.47 -24.38 29.24
C MET A 448 7.23 -23.48 29.38
N ILE A 449 6.39 -23.44 28.36
CA ILE A 449 5.08 -22.80 28.43
C ILE A 449 4.13 -23.71 29.19
N ARG A 450 3.61 -23.24 30.32
CA ARG A 450 2.63 -23.99 31.14
C ARG A 450 1.25 -23.96 30.51
N SER A 451 0.79 -22.76 30.15
CA SER A 451 -0.54 -22.55 29.58
C SER A 451 -0.59 -21.26 28.75
N VAL A 452 -1.63 -21.12 27.97
CA VAL A 452 -2.05 -19.87 27.33
C VAL A 452 -3.43 -19.52 27.87
N ASN A 453 -3.58 -18.33 28.43
CA ASN A 453 -4.89 -17.81 28.83
C ASN A 453 -5.36 -16.84 27.75
N MET A 454 -6.48 -17.16 27.14
CA MET A 454 -7.17 -16.29 26.19
C MET A 454 -8.12 -15.40 26.97
N ARG A 455 -8.09 -14.07 26.71
CA ARG A 455 -8.94 -13.09 27.42
C ARG A 455 -9.53 -12.11 26.42
N ALA A 456 -10.83 -11.83 26.56
CA ALA A 456 -11.44 -10.72 25.85
C ALA A 456 -10.98 -9.39 26.45
N GLU A 457 -10.72 -8.40 25.60
CA GLU A 457 -10.27 -7.07 25.99
C GLU A 457 -11.13 -5.98 25.36
N GLY A 458 -11.16 -4.81 26.02
CA GLY A 458 -11.90 -3.64 25.57
C GLY A 458 -13.41 -3.70 25.80
N ASP A 459 -14.05 -2.56 25.59
CA ASP A 459 -15.51 -2.40 25.65
C ASP A 459 -16.11 -2.70 24.25
N THR A 460 -15.62 -3.76 23.60
CA THR A 460 -16.12 -4.19 22.31
C THR A 460 -17.17 -5.26 22.46
N ASP A 461 -18.11 -5.33 21.52
CA ASP A 461 -19.06 -6.43 21.36
C ASP A 461 -18.46 -7.61 20.55
N ALA A 462 -17.14 -7.64 20.43
CA ALA A 462 -16.44 -8.68 19.72
C ALA A 462 -16.32 -9.95 20.54
N ALA A 463 -16.58 -11.07 19.89
CA ALA A 463 -16.20 -12.40 20.36
C ALA A 463 -15.03 -12.91 19.50
N VAL A 464 -14.05 -13.51 20.15
CA VAL A 464 -12.90 -14.14 19.48
C VAL A 464 -12.99 -15.65 19.67
N MET A 465 -12.84 -16.37 18.57
CA MET A 465 -12.85 -17.83 18.59
C MET A 465 -11.53 -18.38 18.07
N LEU A 466 -10.83 -19.14 18.89
CA LEU A 466 -9.64 -19.90 18.54
C LEU A 466 -10.07 -21.30 18.06
N LEU A 467 -9.87 -21.59 16.78
CA LEU A 467 -10.32 -22.82 16.12
C LEU A 467 -9.27 -23.93 16.15
N ALA A 468 -7.99 -23.55 16.17
CA ALA A 468 -6.88 -24.50 16.28
C ALA A 468 -5.63 -23.83 16.85
N MET A 469 -4.77 -24.60 17.47
CA MET A 469 -3.49 -24.18 17.98
C MET A 469 -2.41 -25.23 17.65
N THR A 470 -1.27 -24.77 17.11
CA THR A 470 -0.13 -25.64 16.80
C THR A 470 1.14 -25.07 17.41
N GLY A 471 1.79 -25.82 18.26
CA GLY A 471 3.13 -25.52 18.76
C GLY A 471 4.19 -25.92 17.74
N VAL A 472 5.22 -25.09 17.59
CA VAL A 472 6.33 -25.31 16.66
C VAL A 472 7.62 -25.43 17.43
N LYS A 473 8.43 -26.43 17.09
CA LYS A 473 9.79 -26.60 17.56
C LYS A 473 10.72 -26.65 16.34
N ARG A 474 11.73 -25.80 16.33
CA ARG A 474 12.79 -25.80 15.33
C ARG A 474 13.88 -26.77 15.77
N THR A 475 14.39 -27.56 14.87
CA THR A 475 15.46 -28.56 15.14
C THR A 475 16.75 -28.15 14.47
#